data_4756abb9ce89ce62d91ddd83e96fd929
#
_entry.id   4756abb9ce89ce62d91ddd83e96fd929
#
_cell.length_a   1.000
_cell.length_b   1.000
_cell.length_c   1.000
_cell.angle_alpha   90.00
_cell.angle_beta   90.00
_cell.angle_gamma   90.00
#
_symmetry.space_group_name_H-M   'P 1'
#
loop_
_entity.id
_entity.type
_entity.pdbx_description
1 polymer ?
#
loop_
_entity_poly.entity_id
_entity_poly.type
_entity_poly.pdbx_seq_one_letter_code
_entity_poly.pdbx_strand_id
1 'polypeptide(L)'
;MHMIVRRVIQPRWRIGIVENSLEGIVNGEELRVQWPSNPFHDRWFADPFVLSVNGNEVTLLVEDFRYKDGKGRISRIIVDMERNSIVSCKTILDGGHYSFPAILRKDNKIFVYPERGPQGRLEMFEYDVENDVCKFVETLSEDVVPDAIIYDGRVFAMNEQWNILGEKTIDKESMQIIDAKSREYIFDECIARNAGDFFECGGKVYRPAQECNRWYGNALSIQKYEDGAFTEVRRIPGMHTLNSYQGVTAVDRKVFPFQWVYWLLRRSDR
;
A
#
# COMPACT_ATOMS: atom_id res chain seq x y z
N MET A 1 -32.07 -5.06 -10.75
CA MET A 1 -31.18 -6.24 -10.92
C MET A 1 -29.72 -5.85 -11.14
N HIS A 2 -29.37 -4.91 -12.04
CA HIS A 2 -27.98 -4.50 -12.32
C HIS A 2 -27.20 -3.97 -11.10
N MET A 3 -27.81 -3.28 -10.16
CA MET A 3 -27.13 -2.67 -9.02
C MET A 3 -26.74 -3.69 -7.93
N ILE A 4 -27.57 -4.70 -7.71
CA ILE A 4 -27.28 -5.81 -6.75
C ILE A 4 -26.18 -6.70 -7.31
N VAL A 5 -26.23 -7.03 -8.61
CA VAL A 5 -25.21 -7.85 -9.29
C VAL A 5 -23.83 -7.15 -9.23
N ARG A 6 -23.75 -5.84 -9.47
CA ARG A 6 -22.48 -5.09 -9.33
C ARG A 6 -21.91 -5.17 -7.93
N ARG A 7 -22.71 -5.04 -6.86
CA ARG A 7 -22.23 -5.15 -5.47
C ARG A 7 -21.73 -6.55 -5.11
N VAL A 8 -22.30 -7.60 -5.69
CA VAL A 8 -21.94 -9.00 -5.43
C VAL A 8 -20.65 -9.39 -6.16
N ILE A 9 -20.38 -8.80 -7.33
CA ILE A 9 -19.23 -9.13 -8.21
C ILE A 9 -18.03 -8.17 -7.99
N GLN A 10 -18.19 -7.10 -7.22
CA GLN A 10 -17.09 -6.15 -6.99
C GLN A 10 -15.88 -6.87 -6.35
N PRO A 11 -14.66 -6.65 -6.88
CA PRO A 11 -13.47 -7.14 -6.23
C PRO A 11 -13.35 -6.51 -4.84
N ARG A 12 -12.80 -7.27 -3.92
CA ARG A 12 -12.50 -6.83 -2.55
C ARG A 12 -11.03 -7.02 -2.30
N TRP A 13 -10.48 -6.24 -1.40
CA TRP A 13 -9.13 -6.44 -0.93
C TRP A 13 -9.13 -7.21 0.39
N ARG A 14 -8.07 -7.95 0.62
CA ARG A 14 -7.86 -8.73 1.84
C ARG A 14 -6.42 -8.56 2.29
N ILE A 15 -6.24 -8.22 3.54
CA ILE A 15 -4.94 -8.06 4.20
C ILE A 15 -4.43 -9.41 4.67
N GLY A 16 -3.13 -9.63 4.55
CA GLY A 16 -2.42 -10.79 5.06
C GLY A 16 -1.16 -10.40 5.82
N ILE A 17 -0.75 -11.26 6.74
CA ILE A 17 0.54 -11.18 7.45
C ILE A 17 1.41 -12.33 6.98
N VAL A 18 2.61 -12.01 6.50
CA VAL A 18 3.57 -12.99 5.96
C VAL A 18 4.38 -13.59 7.10
N GLU A 19 4.51 -14.91 7.11
CA GLU A 19 5.31 -15.67 8.09
C GLU A 19 6.78 -15.78 7.70
N ASN A 20 7.09 -15.63 6.41
CA ASN A 20 8.46 -15.67 5.92
C ASN A 20 9.25 -14.44 6.42
N SER A 21 10.54 -14.62 6.66
CA SER A 21 11.47 -13.49 6.81
C SER A 21 11.60 -12.71 5.50
N LEU A 22 12.05 -11.45 5.57
CA LEU A 22 12.35 -10.65 4.37
C LEU A 22 13.39 -11.35 3.48
N GLU A 23 14.38 -12.01 4.08
CA GLU A 23 15.37 -12.78 3.35
C GLU A 23 14.75 -13.96 2.58
N GLY A 24 13.86 -14.73 3.21
CA GLY A 24 13.11 -15.79 2.54
C GLY A 24 12.23 -15.25 1.39
N ILE A 25 11.61 -14.08 1.61
CA ILE A 25 10.84 -13.41 0.56
C ILE A 25 11.73 -13.07 -0.63
N VAL A 26 12.86 -12.42 -0.41
CA VAL A 26 13.78 -12.01 -1.49
C VAL A 26 14.40 -13.21 -2.19
N ASN A 27 14.75 -14.27 -1.45
CA ASN A 27 15.38 -15.48 -1.96
C ASN A 27 14.40 -16.46 -2.67
N GLY A 28 13.13 -16.10 -2.77
CA GLY A 28 12.17 -16.87 -3.57
C GLY A 28 11.45 -17.98 -2.82
N GLU A 29 11.47 -18.02 -1.48
CA GLU A 29 10.67 -18.97 -0.72
C GLU A 29 9.18 -18.81 -1.03
N GLU A 30 8.42 -19.90 -1.05
CA GLU A 30 6.97 -19.84 -1.16
C GLU A 30 6.38 -19.02 -0.01
N LEU A 31 5.52 -18.03 -0.33
CA LEU A 31 4.93 -17.19 0.69
C LEU A 31 3.91 -17.97 1.53
N ARG A 32 4.16 -18.01 2.82
CA ARG A 32 3.19 -18.43 3.82
C ARG A 32 2.53 -17.19 4.40
N VAL A 33 1.23 -17.05 4.19
CA VAL A 33 0.47 -15.87 4.57
C VAL A 33 -0.70 -16.25 5.46
N GLN A 34 -0.74 -15.70 6.66
CA GLN A 34 -1.95 -15.71 7.47
C GLN A 34 -2.90 -14.63 6.96
N TRP A 35 -4.16 -15.00 6.78
CA TRP A 35 -5.21 -14.12 6.27
C TRP A 35 -6.21 -13.84 7.38
N PRO A 36 -6.04 -12.78 8.20
CA PRO A 36 -6.95 -12.45 9.27
C PRO A 36 -8.39 -12.29 8.80
N SER A 37 -9.33 -12.76 9.62
CA SER A 37 -10.74 -12.55 9.36
C SER A 37 -11.09 -11.07 9.54
N ASN A 38 -11.92 -10.55 8.63
CA ASN A 38 -12.47 -9.21 8.74
C ASN A 38 -13.91 -9.29 9.27
N PRO A 39 -14.17 -8.87 10.51
CA PRO A 39 -15.51 -8.90 11.09
C PRO A 39 -16.43 -7.78 10.57
N PHE A 40 -15.88 -6.80 9.85
CA PHE A 40 -16.64 -5.66 9.33
C PHE A 40 -17.19 -6.00 7.93
N HIS A 41 -18.48 -6.28 7.83
CA HIS A 41 -19.10 -6.70 6.56
C HIS A 41 -19.47 -5.54 5.62
N ASP A 42 -19.34 -4.29 6.07
CA ASP A 42 -19.66 -3.07 5.32
C ASP A 42 -18.47 -2.49 4.55
N ARG A 43 -17.27 -3.12 4.65
CA ARG A 43 -16.02 -2.59 4.12
C ARG A 43 -14.98 -3.66 3.80
N TRP A 44 -13.94 -3.25 3.09
CA TRP A 44 -12.69 -3.99 2.95
C TRP A 44 -11.51 -3.08 3.29
N PHE A 45 -10.33 -3.69 3.49
CA PHE A 45 -9.09 -3.01 3.78
C PHE A 45 -8.03 -3.37 2.74
N ALA A 46 -7.22 -2.37 2.34
CA ALA A 46 -6.10 -2.51 1.42
C ALA A 46 -4.89 -1.70 1.91
N ASP A 47 -3.78 -1.81 1.19
CA ASP A 47 -2.54 -1.05 1.37
C ASP A 47 -2.05 -1.05 2.83
N PRO A 48 -1.80 -2.21 3.46
CA PRO A 48 -1.40 -2.26 4.85
C PRO A 48 0.02 -1.77 5.07
N PHE A 49 0.21 -0.74 5.89
CA PHE A 49 1.48 -0.30 6.43
C PHE A 49 1.58 -0.68 7.90
N VAL A 50 2.65 -1.39 8.29
CA VAL A 50 2.85 -1.80 9.69
C VAL A 50 3.22 -0.57 10.51
N LEU A 51 2.36 -0.22 11.47
CA LEU A 51 2.56 0.91 12.38
C LEU A 51 3.39 0.50 13.61
N SER A 52 3.00 -0.59 14.27
CA SER A 52 3.69 -1.14 15.43
C SER A 52 3.34 -2.60 15.66
N VAL A 53 4.20 -3.30 16.41
CA VAL A 53 4.01 -4.69 16.84
C VAL A 53 4.14 -4.73 18.36
N ASN A 54 3.16 -5.33 19.03
CA ASN A 54 3.17 -5.51 20.49
C ASN A 54 2.69 -6.91 20.86
N GLY A 55 3.62 -7.82 21.14
CA GLY A 55 3.33 -9.23 21.36
C GLY A 55 2.59 -9.85 20.15
N ASN A 56 1.39 -10.36 20.38
CA ASN A 56 0.56 -10.96 19.33
C ASN A 56 -0.30 -9.94 18.56
N GLU A 57 -0.21 -8.66 18.87
CA GLU A 57 -0.98 -7.62 18.19
C GLU A 57 -0.12 -6.87 17.17
N VAL A 58 -0.60 -6.83 15.94
CA VAL A 58 -0.02 -6.04 14.85
C VAL A 58 -0.96 -4.87 14.53
N THR A 59 -0.46 -3.65 14.73
CA THR A 59 -1.20 -2.44 14.36
C THR A 59 -0.81 -2.02 12.95
N LEU A 60 -1.81 -1.83 12.10
CA LEU A 60 -1.64 -1.42 10.70
C LEU A 60 -2.38 -0.11 10.43
N LEU A 61 -1.81 0.74 9.58
CA LEU A 61 -2.55 1.75 8.83
C LEU A 61 -2.98 1.16 7.50
N VAL A 62 -4.22 1.41 7.10
CA VAL A 62 -4.83 0.79 5.92
C VAL A 62 -5.73 1.76 5.17
N GLU A 63 -5.93 1.54 3.87
CA GLU A 63 -7.12 2.04 3.19
C GLU A 63 -8.33 1.28 3.74
N ASP A 64 -9.31 2.00 4.29
CA ASP A 64 -10.62 1.52 4.75
C ASP A 64 -11.68 1.98 3.75
N PHE A 65 -12.09 1.11 2.85
CA PHE A 65 -13.09 1.42 1.85
C PHE A 65 -14.47 0.93 2.30
N ARG A 66 -15.36 1.85 2.61
CA ARG A 66 -16.76 1.53 2.94
C ARG A 66 -17.64 1.50 1.71
N TYR A 67 -18.40 0.42 1.55
CA TYR A 67 -19.33 0.26 0.41
C TYR A 67 -20.36 1.37 0.31
N LYS A 68 -20.81 1.92 1.46
CA LYS A 68 -21.82 2.98 1.50
C LYS A 68 -21.27 4.29 0.94
N ASP A 69 -20.03 4.60 1.26
CA ASP A 69 -19.44 5.90 0.93
C ASP A 69 -18.76 5.88 -0.45
N GLY A 70 -18.37 4.68 -0.93
CA GLY A 70 -17.74 4.49 -2.23
C GLY A 70 -16.35 5.13 -2.35
N LYS A 71 -15.69 5.38 -1.21
CA LYS A 71 -14.36 5.99 -1.11
C LYS A 71 -13.54 5.38 0.01
N GLY A 72 -12.21 5.43 -0.15
CA GLY A 72 -11.24 5.06 0.87
C GLY A 72 -11.04 6.18 1.89
N ARG A 73 -10.67 5.81 3.09
CA ARG A 73 -10.19 6.65 4.19
C ARG A 73 -9.03 5.93 4.85
N ILE A 74 -8.24 6.60 5.69
CA ILE A 74 -7.21 5.91 6.44
C ILE A 74 -7.75 5.53 7.81
N SER A 75 -7.63 4.24 8.12
CA SER A 75 -7.97 3.69 9.42
C SER A 75 -6.77 2.96 10.03
N ARG A 76 -6.68 3.05 11.35
CA ARG A 76 -5.84 2.17 12.14
C ARG A 76 -6.63 0.91 12.46
N ILE A 77 -6.06 -0.25 12.16
CA ILE A 77 -6.61 -1.54 12.56
C ILE A 77 -5.62 -2.27 13.47
N ILE A 78 -6.14 -3.15 14.32
CA ILE A 78 -5.34 -4.09 15.12
C ILE A 78 -5.69 -5.50 14.65
N VAL A 79 -4.66 -6.26 14.31
CA VAL A 79 -4.73 -7.68 13.99
C VAL A 79 -4.23 -8.47 15.20
N ASP A 80 -5.07 -9.33 15.76
CA ASP A 80 -4.68 -10.33 16.75
C ASP A 80 -4.19 -11.57 16.01
N MET A 81 -2.90 -11.86 16.11
CA MET A 81 -2.23 -12.94 15.38
C MET A 81 -2.61 -14.32 15.91
N GLU A 82 -2.92 -14.45 17.20
CA GLU A 82 -3.36 -15.70 17.81
C GLU A 82 -4.77 -16.08 17.36
N ARG A 83 -5.69 -15.10 17.33
CA ARG A 83 -7.06 -15.27 16.84
C ARG A 83 -7.15 -15.24 15.32
N ASN A 84 -6.10 -14.82 14.64
CA ASN A 84 -6.08 -14.55 13.21
C ASN A 84 -7.28 -13.71 12.76
N SER A 85 -7.47 -12.56 13.42
CA SER A 85 -8.63 -11.68 13.22
C SER A 85 -8.29 -10.21 13.43
N ILE A 86 -8.98 -9.34 12.70
CA ILE A 86 -8.99 -7.90 12.96
C ILE A 86 -9.91 -7.65 14.16
N VAL A 87 -9.35 -7.12 15.23
CA VAL A 87 -10.08 -6.93 16.53
C VAL A 87 -10.44 -5.47 16.79
N SER A 88 -9.85 -4.53 16.06
CA SER A 88 -10.12 -3.09 16.22
C SER A 88 -10.01 -2.38 14.88
N CYS A 89 -10.84 -1.35 14.67
CA CYS A 89 -10.76 -0.46 13.52
C CYS A 89 -11.19 0.94 13.96
N LYS A 90 -10.30 1.94 13.78
CA LYS A 90 -10.58 3.35 14.06
C LYS A 90 -10.15 4.20 12.88
N THR A 91 -11.07 4.97 12.32
CA THR A 91 -10.74 5.95 11.28
C THR A 91 -9.91 7.08 11.88
N ILE A 92 -8.76 7.37 11.27
CA ILE A 92 -7.81 8.41 11.72
C ILE A 92 -7.72 9.57 10.73
N LEU A 93 -8.14 9.38 9.47
CA LEU A 93 -8.18 10.41 8.45
C LEU A 93 -9.34 10.15 7.49
N ASP A 94 -10.22 11.13 7.34
CA ASP A 94 -11.39 11.15 6.44
C ASP A 94 -11.55 12.57 5.84
N GLY A 95 -12.41 12.73 4.84
CA GLY A 95 -12.69 14.01 4.19
C GLY A 95 -12.39 14.02 2.70
N GLY A 96 -11.96 12.88 2.14
CA GLY A 96 -11.69 12.69 0.72
C GLY A 96 -11.65 11.21 0.38
N HIS A 97 -11.09 10.88 -0.78
CA HIS A 97 -10.60 9.54 -1.05
C HIS A 97 -9.13 9.49 -0.63
N TYR A 98 -8.82 8.62 0.32
CA TYR A 98 -7.46 8.37 0.78
C TYR A 98 -7.14 6.89 0.66
N SER A 99 -5.96 6.57 0.13
CA SER A 99 -5.38 5.23 -0.01
C SER A 99 -3.89 5.26 0.30
N PHE A 100 -3.23 4.12 0.30
CA PHE A 100 -1.78 3.99 0.42
C PHE A 100 -1.18 4.82 1.56
N PRO A 101 -1.46 4.53 2.84
CA PRO A 101 -1.06 5.35 3.99
C PRO A 101 0.43 5.22 4.32
N ALA A 102 1.30 5.73 3.44
CA ALA A 102 2.74 5.68 3.62
C ALA A 102 3.16 6.37 4.92
N ILE A 103 4.15 5.76 5.61
CA ILE A 103 4.59 6.17 6.93
C ILE A 103 6.04 6.66 6.87
N LEU A 104 6.29 7.88 7.35
CA LEU A 104 7.63 8.40 7.60
C LEU A 104 7.85 8.51 9.11
N ARG A 105 8.93 7.88 9.60
CA ARG A 105 9.35 7.99 11.00
C ARG A 105 10.58 8.90 11.07
N LYS A 106 10.44 10.03 11.77
CA LYS A 106 11.49 11.03 11.89
C LYS A 106 11.40 11.71 13.26
N ASP A 107 12.52 11.90 13.96
CA ASP A 107 12.63 12.63 15.21
C ASP A 107 11.62 12.17 16.29
N ASN A 108 11.46 10.88 16.47
CA ASN A 108 10.48 10.23 17.36
C ASN A 108 9.00 10.56 17.05
N LYS A 109 8.73 11.10 15.86
CA LYS A 109 7.38 11.35 15.34
C LYS A 109 7.04 10.38 14.23
N ILE A 110 5.75 10.19 14.05
CA ILE A 110 5.19 9.38 12.96
C ILE A 110 4.40 10.31 12.06
N PHE A 111 4.78 10.35 10.80
CA PHE A 111 4.06 11.08 9.77
C PHE A 111 3.40 10.11 8.81
N VAL A 112 2.21 10.46 8.35
CA VAL A 112 1.43 9.71 7.37
C VAL A 112 1.17 10.63 6.19
N TYR A 113 1.48 10.15 4.97
CA TYR A 113 1.30 10.92 3.73
C TYR A 113 0.61 10.04 2.69
N PRO A 114 -0.72 9.89 2.80
CA PRO A 114 -1.49 9.00 1.93
C PRO A 114 -1.68 9.59 0.53
N GLU A 115 -1.90 8.73 -0.47
CA GLU A 115 -2.44 9.14 -1.75
C GLU A 115 -3.87 9.68 -1.56
N ARG A 116 -4.20 10.78 -2.23
CA ARG A 116 -5.51 11.45 -2.13
C ARG A 116 -6.37 11.29 -3.39
N GLY A 117 -6.09 10.30 -4.22
CA GLY A 117 -6.81 10.04 -5.47
C GLY A 117 -6.58 11.11 -6.55
N PRO A 118 -7.28 11.05 -7.68
CA PRO A 118 -6.92 11.78 -8.91
C PRO A 118 -7.15 13.29 -8.86
N GLN A 119 -7.70 13.83 -7.80
CA GLN A 119 -7.97 15.28 -7.63
C GLN A 119 -7.29 15.87 -6.40
N GLY A 120 -6.46 15.08 -5.74
CA GLY A 120 -5.83 15.48 -4.50
C GLY A 120 -4.36 15.81 -4.69
N ARG A 121 -3.87 16.64 -3.79
CA ARG A 121 -2.46 16.95 -3.59
C ARG A 121 -1.85 15.97 -2.59
N LEU A 122 -0.53 15.85 -2.56
CA LEU A 122 0.16 15.06 -1.55
C LEU A 122 0.31 15.89 -0.27
N GLU A 123 -0.33 15.43 0.80
CA GLU A 123 -0.34 16.08 2.11
C GLU A 123 0.31 15.19 3.16
N MET A 124 0.99 15.81 4.13
CA MET A 124 1.59 15.14 5.27
C MET A 124 0.81 15.44 6.54
N PHE A 125 0.61 14.42 7.35
CA PHE A 125 -0.07 14.49 8.64
C PHE A 125 0.83 13.90 9.72
N GLU A 126 0.92 14.55 10.88
CA GLU A 126 1.51 13.96 12.08
C GLU A 126 0.47 13.04 12.75
N TYR A 127 0.81 11.80 12.96
CA TYR A 127 -0.03 10.84 13.67
C TYR A 127 0.26 10.91 15.18
N ASP A 128 -0.73 11.38 15.91
CA ASP A 128 -0.73 11.44 17.38
C ASP A 128 -1.12 10.06 17.92
N VAL A 129 -0.13 9.30 18.39
CA VAL A 129 -0.32 7.92 18.86
C VAL A 129 -1.21 7.86 20.11
N GLU A 130 -1.13 8.87 21.01
CA GLU A 130 -1.88 8.89 22.26
C GLU A 130 -3.38 9.14 22.03
N ASN A 131 -3.69 10.07 21.13
CA ASN A 131 -5.06 10.46 20.81
C ASN A 131 -5.63 9.67 19.62
N ASP A 132 -4.75 8.97 18.87
CA ASP A 132 -5.11 8.16 17.71
C ASP A 132 -5.83 8.98 16.61
N VAL A 133 -5.18 10.09 16.23
CA VAL A 133 -5.66 11.05 15.22
C VAL A 133 -4.51 11.56 14.36
N CYS A 134 -4.82 11.92 13.11
CA CYS A 134 -3.90 12.60 12.20
C CYS A 134 -4.14 14.11 12.26
N LYS A 135 -3.05 14.89 12.39
CA LYS A 135 -3.06 16.36 12.35
C LYS A 135 -2.31 16.80 11.10
N PHE A 136 -2.94 17.63 10.28
CA PHE A 136 -2.30 18.19 9.10
C PHE A 136 -1.02 18.97 9.48
N VAL A 137 0.05 18.71 8.73
CA VAL A 137 1.33 19.41 8.91
C VAL A 137 1.55 20.35 7.74
N GLU A 138 1.61 19.80 6.50
CA GLU A 138 1.89 20.61 5.32
C GLU A 138 1.50 19.87 4.01
N THR A 139 1.54 20.60 2.91
CA THR A 139 1.39 20.07 1.56
C THR A 139 2.78 19.83 0.97
N LEU A 140 3.09 18.57 0.64
CA LEU A 140 4.36 18.17 0.04
C LEU A 140 4.40 18.47 -1.47
N SER A 141 3.24 18.38 -2.14
CA SER A 141 3.06 18.68 -3.56
C SER A 141 1.61 19.08 -3.83
N GLU A 142 1.41 20.12 -4.63
CA GLU A 142 0.08 20.49 -5.14
C GLU A 142 -0.40 19.54 -6.27
N ASP A 143 0.50 18.77 -6.86
CA ASP A 143 0.18 17.80 -7.89
C ASP A 143 -0.23 16.45 -7.27
N VAL A 144 -0.92 15.65 -8.09
CA VAL A 144 -1.22 14.25 -7.78
C VAL A 144 0.09 13.45 -7.84
N VAL A 145 0.41 12.76 -6.75
CA VAL A 145 1.62 11.92 -6.64
C VAL A 145 1.18 10.51 -6.24
N PRO A 146 0.97 9.60 -7.20
CA PRO A 146 0.44 8.26 -6.93
C PRO A 146 1.41 7.42 -6.12
N ASP A 147 0.92 6.80 -5.05
CA ASP A 147 1.64 5.88 -4.16
C ASP A 147 3.07 6.35 -3.86
N ALA A 148 3.21 7.63 -3.44
CA ALA A 148 4.50 8.24 -3.15
C ALA A 148 5.21 7.50 -2.00
N ILE A 149 6.52 7.28 -2.14
CA ILE A 149 7.39 6.79 -1.07
C ILE A 149 8.56 7.73 -0.87
N ILE A 150 8.77 8.14 0.36
CA ILE A 150 9.92 8.95 0.80
C ILE A 150 11.02 7.99 1.28
N TYR A 151 12.13 7.97 0.57
CA TYR A 151 13.31 7.17 0.95
C TYR A 151 14.58 8.00 0.76
N ASP A 152 15.46 8.03 1.77
CA ASP A 152 16.75 8.75 1.78
C ASP A 152 16.64 10.22 1.31
N GLY A 153 15.62 10.95 1.81
CA GLY A 153 15.39 12.36 1.45
C GLY A 153 14.93 12.59 0.03
N ARG A 154 14.40 11.57 -0.63
CA ARG A 154 13.86 11.61 -1.98
C ARG A 154 12.45 11.04 -2.02
N VAL A 155 11.65 11.50 -2.96
CA VAL A 155 10.34 10.96 -3.25
C VAL A 155 10.38 10.14 -4.51
N PHE A 156 9.95 8.91 -4.40
CA PHE A 156 9.75 8.01 -5.53
C PHE A 156 8.25 7.87 -5.78
N ALA A 157 7.81 8.14 -7.00
CA ALA A 157 6.42 7.97 -7.39
C ALA A 157 6.32 7.66 -8.89
N MET A 158 5.29 6.94 -9.28
CA MET A 158 4.97 6.72 -10.69
C MET A 158 4.66 8.07 -11.36
N ASN A 159 5.22 8.28 -12.54
CA ASN A 159 4.87 9.38 -13.43
C ASN A 159 3.52 9.09 -14.12
N GLU A 160 3.11 9.90 -15.11
CA GLU A 160 1.89 9.68 -15.89
C GLU A 160 1.84 8.29 -16.58
N GLN A 161 3.00 7.71 -16.85
CA GLN A 161 3.12 6.40 -17.49
C GLN A 161 3.44 5.30 -16.46
N TRP A 162 2.73 4.19 -16.55
CA TRP A 162 2.84 3.05 -15.63
C TRP A 162 4.21 2.35 -15.62
N ASN A 163 5.08 2.68 -16.54
CA ASN A 163 6.45 2.16 -16.66
C ASN A 163 7.52 3.20 -16.36
N ILE A 164 7.16 4.41 -15.90
CA ILE A 164 8.13 5.46 -15.55
C ILE A 164 8.01 5.80 -14.07
N LEU A 165 9.08 5.51 -13.31
CA LEU A 165 9.22 5.93 -11.92
C LEU A 165 10.02 7.22 -11.86
N GLY A 166 9.44 8.27 -11.33
CA GLY A 166 10.11 9.52 -11.02
C GLY A 166 10.80 9.47 -9.66
N GLU A 167 11.96 10.08 -9.56
CA GLU A 167 12.68 10.39 -8.33
C GLU A 167 12.83 11.90 -8.24
N LYS A 168 12.32 12.51 -7.16
CA LYS A 168 12.41 13.94 -6.88
C LYS A 168 13.04 14.16 -5.52
N THR A 169 13.65 15.33 -5.32
CA THR A 169 14.26 15.68 -4.03
C THR A 169 13.21 16.30 -3.12
N ILE A 170 13.32 16.03 -1.81
CA ILE A 170 12.60 16.76 -0.77
C ILE A 170 13.52 17.87 -0.24
N ASP A 171 13.04 19.08 -0.21
CA ASP A 171 13.69 20.16 0.51
C ASP A 171 13.64 19.87 2.02
N LYS A 172 14.80 19.88 2.69
CA LYS A 172 14.90 19.45 4.10
C LYS A 172 14.27 20.41 5.09
N GLU A 173 14.13 21.68 4.72
CA GLU A 173 13.58 22.73 5.57
C GLU A 173 12.07 22.85 5.38
N SER A 174 11.62 22.95 4.13
CA SER A 174 10.21 23.11 3.80
C SER A 174 9.47 21.79 3.62
N MET A 175 10.17 20.65 3.59
CA MET A 175 9.62 19.32 3.30
C MET A 175 8.88 19.23 1.95
N GLN A 176 8.91 20.26 1.12
CA GLN A 176 8.26 20.26 -0.17
C GLN A 176 9.05 19.46 -1.22
N ILE A 177 8.34 18.86 -2.15
CA ILE A 177 8.94 18.21 -3.30
C ILE A 177 9.44 19.26 -4.27
N ILE A 178 10.72 19.20 -4.59
CA ILE A 178 11.36 20.10 -5.56
C ILE A 178 11.92 19.31 -6.74
N ASP A 179 11.86 19.89 -7.93
CA ASP A 179 12.36 19.26 -9.16
C ASP A 179 13.89 19.36 -9.33
N ALA A 180 14.59 19.97 -8.36
CA ALA A 180 16.04 20.03 -8.37
C ALA A 180 16.64 18.62 -8.30
N LYS A 181 17.28 18.16 -9.38
CA LYS A 181 17.88 16.82 -9.55
C LYS A 181 16.83 15.69 -9.67
N SER A 182 15.74 15.94 -10.39
CA SER A 182 14.81 14.87 -10.76
C SER A 182 15.50 13.83 -11.65
N ARG A 183 15.12 12.57 -11.46
CA ARG A 183 15.56 11.44 -12.28
C ARG A 183 14.35 10.58 -12.64
N GLU A 184 14.40 9.93 -13.80
CA GLU A 184 13.41 8.97 -14.22
C GLU A 184 14.07 7.61 -14.46
N TYR A 185 13.34 6.55 -14.06
CA TYR A 185 13.66 5.17 -14.32
C TYR A 185 12.59 4.61 -15.25
N ILE A 186 13.00 4.16 -16.43
CA ILE A 186 12.10 3.63 -17.45
C ILE A 186 12.22 2.10 -17.44
N PHE A 187 11.10 1.43 -17.25
CA PHE A 187 11.00 -0.03 -17.26
C PHE A 187 10.38 -0.50 -18.59
N ASP A 188 10.68 -1.74 -18.98
CA ASP A 188 10.06 -2.38 -20.14
C ASP A 188 8.61 -2.80 -19.86
N GLU A 189 8.22 -2.87 -18.58
CA GLU A 189 6.92 -3.31 -18.10
C GLU A 189 6.27 -2.27 -17.17
N CYS A 190 4.97 -2.42 -16.92
CA CYS A 190 4.21 -1.57 -16.00
C CYS A 190 4.50 -1.92 -14.54
N ILE A 191 5.71 -1.60 -14.06
CA ILE A 191 6.23 -1.89 -12.71
C ILE A 191 6.78 -0.63 -12.01
N ALA A 192 6.35 0.55 -12.43
CA ALA A 192 6.81 1.80 -11.86
C ALA A 192 6.07 2.21 -10.59
N ARG A 193 4.80 1.81 -10.41
CA ARG A 193 3.98 2.18 -9.26
C ARG A 193 4.50 1.51 -7.99
N ASN A 194 4.67 2.27 -6.89
CA ASN A 194 5.11 1.68 -5.63
C ASN A 194 4.05 0.74 -5.04
N ALA A 195 4.52 -0.28 -4.34
CA ALA A 195 3.69 -1.25 -3.64
C ALA A 195 3.98 -1.27 -2.13
N GLY A 196 4.75 -0.33 -1.64
CA GLY A 196 5.13 -0.23 -0.24
C GLY A 196 6.44 0.52 -0.06
N ASP A 197 6.86 0.64 1.20
CA ASP A 197 8.09 1.30 1.57
C ASP A 197 9.32 0.51 1.11
N PHE A 198 10.43 1.21 0.90
CA PHE A 198 11.73 0.55 0.70
C PHE A 198 12.10 -0.23 1.97
N PHE A 199 12.75 -1.36 1.80
CA PHE A 199 13.24 -2.15 2.92
C PHE A 199 14.67 -2.63 2.69
N GLU A 200 15.37 -2.85 3.79
CA GLU A 200 16.74 -3.38 3.78
C GLU A 200 16.74 -4.87 4.13
N CYS A 201 17.49 -5.66 3.38
CA CYS A 201 17.71 -7.07 3.65
C CYS A 201 19.10 -7.49 3.18
N GLY A 202 19.89 -8.12 4.08
CA GLY A 202 21.24 -8.57 3.75
C GLY A 202 22.17 -7.44 3.28
N GLY A 203 22.03 -6.23 3.83
CA GLY A 203 22.81 -5.04 3.46
C GLY A 203 22.47 -4.48 2.06
N LYS A 204 21.35 -4.87 1.48
CA LYS A 204 20.85 -4.39 0.19
C LYS A 204 19.47 -3.75 0.37
N VAL A 205 19.19 -2.78 -0.47
CA VAL A 205 17.93 -2.05 -0.50
C VAL A 205 16.99 -2.62 -1.55
N TYR A 206 15.73 -2.78 -1.20
CA TYR A 206 14.69 -3.30 -2.07
C TYR A 206 13.47 -2.38 -2.08
N ARG A 207 12.84 -2.29 -3.24
CA ARG A 207 11.59 -1.56 -3.48
C ARG A 207 10.49 -2.55 -3.88
N PRO A 208 9.38 -2.62 -3.16
CA PRO A 208 8.18 -3.27 -3.66
C PRO A 208 7.51 -2.39 -4.73
N ALA A 209 7.12 -2.99 -5.86
CA ALA A 209 6.42 -2.32 -6.94
C ALA A 209 5.21 -3.14 -7.40
N GLN A 210 4.14 -2.47 -7.82
CA GLN A 210 2.97 -3.11 -8.41
C GLN A 210 3.28 -3.50 -9.86
N GLU A 211 2.99 -4.74 -10.23
CA GLU A 211 2.97 -5.17 -11.63
C GLU A 211 1.54 -5.04 -12.15
N CYS A 212 1.35 -4.23 -13.18
CA CYS A 212 0.04 -3.86 -13.71
C CYS A 212 -0.09 -4.11 -15.22
N ASN A 213 0.69 -5.05 -15.80
CA ASN A 213 0.67 -5.32 -17.24
C ASN A 213 -0.69 -5.84 -17.75
N ARG A 214 -1.41 -6.61 -16.93
CA ARG A 214 -2.70 -7.19 -17.30
C ARG A 214 -3.88 -6.47 -16.69
N TRP A 215 -3.76 -6.13 -15.39
CA TRP A 215 -4.74 -5.36 -14.63
C TRP A 215 -4.09 -4.79 -13.38
N TYR A 216 -4.71 -3.81 -12.78
CA TYR A 216 -4.25 -3.17 -11.54
C TYR A 216 -4.08 -4.17 -10.40
N GLY A 217 -2.88 -4.23 -9.82
CA GLY A 217 -2.55 -5.15 -8.73
C GLY A 217 -2.50 -6.62 -9.18
N ASN A 218 -1.97 -6.90 -10.38
CA ASN A 218 -1.85 -8.27 -10.91
C ASN A 218 -0.79 -9.09 -10.17
N ALA A 219 0.34 -8.46 -9.84
CA ALA A 219 1.43 -9.08 -9.09
C ALA A 219 2.23 -8.01 -8.35
N LEU A 220 3.06 -8.47 -7.42
CA LEU A 220 4.08 -7.67 -6.75
C LEU A 220 5.44 -7.97 -7.38
N SER A 221 6.20 -6.92 -7.73
CA SER A 221 7.58 -6.96 -8.20
C SER A 221 8.49 -6.50 -7.06
N ILE A 222 9.43 -7.30 -6.60
CA ILE A 222 10.48 -6.91 -5.67
C ILE A 222 11.71 -6.53 -6.48
N GLN A 223 12.14 -5.29 -6.36
CA GLN A 223 13.24 -4.71 -7.12
C GLN A 223 14.39 -4.36 -6.19
N LYS A 224 15.59 -4.87 -6.47
CA LYS A 224 16.82 -4.41 -5.81
C LYS A 224 17.20 -3.03 -6.33
N TYR A 225 17.48 -2.10 -5.41
CA TYR A 225 17.99 -0.77 -5.71
C TYR A 225 19.50 -0.72 -5.38
N GLU A 226 20.33 -0.54 -6.38
CA GLU A 226 21.79 -0.52 -6.26
C GLU A 226 22.39 0.38 -7.32
N ASP A 227 23.36 1.22 -6.96
CA ASP A 227 24.06 2.15 -7.87
C ASP A 227 23.11 3.05 -8.69
N GLY A 228 21.97 3.40 -8.10
CA GLY A 228 20.94 4.20 -8.76
C GLY A 228 20.22 3.48 -9.90
N ALA A 229 20.07 2.16 -9.83
CA ALA A 229 19.32 1.36 -10.76
C ALA A 229 18.38 0.37 -10.02
N PHE A 230 17.28 0.01 -10.66
CA PHE A 230 16.34 -0.99 -10.17
C PHE A 230 16.45 -2.27 -10.99
N THR A 231 16.56 -3.42 -10.32
CA THR A 231 16.57 -4.75 -10.95
C THR A 231 15.53 -5.63 -10.27
N GLU A 232 14.55 -6.14 -11.03
CA GLU A 232 13.60 -7.11 -10.48
C GLU A 232 14.33 -8.39 -10.06
N VAL A 233 14.15 -8.79 -8.80
CA VAL A 233 14.72 -10.02 -8.24
C VAL A 233 13.66 -11.07 -7.99
N ARG A 234 12.40 -10.65 -7.85
CA ARG A 234 11.28 -11.56 -7.60
C ARG A 234 9.96 -10.96 -8.07
N ARG A 235 9.09 -11.82 -8.62
CA ARG A 235 7.69 -11.51 -8.90
C ARG A 235 6.78 -12.45 -8.12
N ILE A 236 5.76 -11.87 -7.45
CA ILE A 236 4.83 -12.60 -6.59
C ILE A 236 3.41 -12.40 -7.12
N PRO A 237 2.86 -13.38 -7.85
CA PRO A 237 1.53 -13.26 -8.45
C PRO A 237 0.42 -13.09 -7.41
N GLY A 238 -0.56 -12.25 -7.73
CA GLY A 238 -1.78 -12.07 -6.94
C GLY A 238 -1.60 -11.27 -5.66
N MET A 239 -0.40 -10.74 -5.38
CA MET A 239 -0.15 -9.77 -4.31
C MET A 239 -0.11 -8.36 -4.89
N HIS A 240 -0.50 -7.36 -4.09
CA HIS A 240 -0.61 -5.97 -4.52
C HIS A 240 0.39 -5.06 -3.81
N THR A 241 0.45 -5.11 -2.46
CA THR A 241 1.39 -4.35 -1.66
C THR A 241 2.17 -5.22 -0.69
N LEU A 242 3.33 -4.72 -0.24
CA LEU A 242 4.17 -5.34 0.78
C LEU A 242 4.85 -4.25 1.61
N ASN A 243 4.63 -4.28 2.91
CA ASN A 243 5.28 -3.38 3.86
C ASN A 243 5.80 -4.15 5.07
N SER A 244 7.00 -3.82 5.52
CA SER A 244 7.63 -4.51 6.65
C SER A 244 8.12 -3.51 7.70
N TYR A 245 7.84 -3.81 8.96
CA TYR A 245 8.37 -3.07 10.11
C TYR A 245 8.38 -3.95 11.35
N GLN A 246 9.40 -3.78 12.23
CA GLN A 246 9.56 -4.55 13.47
C GLN A 246 9.48 -6.08 13.28
N GLY A 247 10.03 -6.59 12.16
CA GLY A 247 10.05 -8.03 11.88
C GLY A 247 8.73 -8.62 11.37
N VAL A 248 7.69 -7.80 11.20
CA VAL A 248 6.41 -8.22 10.63
C VAL A 248 6.27 -7.65 9.21
N THR A 249 5.82 -8.48 8.28
CA THR A 249 5.54 -8.10 6.91
C THR A 249 4.04 -8.25 6.63
N ALA A 250 3.40 -7.16 6.22
CA ALA A 250 2.01 -7.12 5.80
C ALA A 250 1.91 -7.03 4.27
N VAL A 251 0.91 -7.71 3.71
CA VAL A 251 0.59 -7.72 2.29
C VAL A 251 -0.90 -7.56 2.09
N ASP A 252 -1.32 -7.27 0.87
CA ASP A 252 -2.71 -7.42 0.48
C ASP A 252 -2.87 -8.10 -0.87
N ARG A 253 -4.07 -8.55 -1.14
CA ARG A 253 -4.46 -9.11 -2.43
C ARG A 253 -5.90 -8.82 -2.79
N LYS A 254 -6.14 -8.78 -4.08
CA LYS A 254 -7.49 -8.70 -4.66
C LYS A 254 -8.17 -10.07 -4.61
N VAL A 255 -9.41 -10.11 -4.14
CA VAL A 255 -10.24 -11.31 -4.11
C VAL A 255 -11.57 -11.05 -4.82
N PHE A 256 -12.09 -12.08 -5.48
CA PHE A 256 -13.36 -12.06 -6.18
C PHE A 256 -14.30 -13.07 -5.52
N PRO A 257 -15.02 -12.69 -4.46
CA PRO A 257 -15.75 -13.63 -3.61
C PRO A 257 -16.84 -14.44 -4.34
N PHE A 258 -17.31 -13.91 -5.48
CA PHE A 258 -18.35 -14.56 -6.27
C PHE A 258 -17.96 -14.71 -7.75
N GLN A 259 -16.69 -14.97 -8.02
CA GLN A 259 -16.20 -15.16 -9.40
C GLN A 259 -16.97 -16.25 -10.17
N TRP A 260 -17.43 -17.30 -9.49
CA TRP A 260 -18.25 -18.36 -10.07
C TRP A 260 -19.61 -17.87 -10.57
N VAL A 261 -20.23 -16.88 -9.90
CA VAL A 261 -21.50 -16.25 -10.37
C VAL A 261 -21.28 -15.52 -11.70
N TYR A 262 -20.15 -14.80 -11.81
CA TYR A 262 -19.78 -14.11 -13.04
C TYR A 262 -19.63 -15.08 -14.21
N TRP A 263 -19.02 -16.24 -13.98
CA TRP A 263 -18.86 -17.28 -15.01
C TRP A 263 -20.18 -17.95 -15.38
N LEU A 264 -21.08 -18.17 -14.42
CA LEU A 264 -22.42 -18.70 -14.68
C LEU A 264 -23.27 -17.74 -15.54
N LEU A 265 -23.25 -16.43 -15.20
CA LEU A 265 -24.00 -15.42 -15.94
C LEU A 265 -23.50 -15.24 -17.38
N ARG A 266 -22.20 -15.35 -17.63
CA ARG A 266 -21.64 -15.30 -18.99
C ARG A 266 -21.91 -16.56 -19.83
N ARG A 267 -22.22 -17.69 -19.22
CA ARG A 267 -22.59 -18.92 -19.95
C ARG A 267 -24.04 -18.92 -20.42
N SER A 268 -24.90 -18.10 -19.85
CA SER A 268 -26.31 -17.99 -20.25
C SER A 268 -26.55 -17.05 -21.44
N ASP A 269 -25.53 -16.30 -21.87
CA ASP A 269 -25.57 -15.40 -23.02
C ASP A 269 -24.91 -15.98 -24.29
N ARG A 270 -24.73 -17.33 -24.31
CA ARG A 270 -24.26 -18.06 -25.51
C ARG A 270 -25.31 -19.04 -26.00
#